data_e6482503d04fc91c4719531940fed43d
#
_entry.id   e6482503d04fc91c4719531940fed43d
#
_cell.length_a   1.000
_cell.length_b   1.000
_cell.length_c   1.000
_cell.angle_alpha   90.00
_cell.angle_beta   90.00
_cell.angle_gamma   90.00
#
_symmetry.space_group_name_H-M   'P 1'
#
loop_
_entity.id
_entity.type
_entity.pdbx_description
1 polymer ?
#
loop_
_entity_poly.entity_id
_entity_poly.type
_entity_poly.pdbx_seq_one_letter_code
_entity_poly.pdbx_strand_id
1 'polypeptide(L)'
;GAVTKHISSAHPYCPELRKIAIQVGKDLGITTHEKGTVVVIQGPRFSTVAESRWFSKMGWDVINMTQYPEVYLARELGICYANIALITDYDAGLEGRDDIEPVTEEAVLKVFAENNEKVKNMLFEVIKRIDLENSNCTCCNVDLSGLDL
;
A
#
# COMPACT_ATOMS: atom_id res chain seq x y z
N GLY A 1 28.84 1.62 -20.59
CA GLY A 1 27.49 2.02 -20.22
C GLY A 1 26.93 1.03 -19.21
N ALA A 2 26.10 1.49 -18.28
CA ALA A 2 25.48 0.62 -17.28
C ALA A 2 24.62 -0.46 -17.98
N VAL A 3 24.67 -1.67 -17.47
CA VAL A 3 23.84 -2.78 -17.96
C VAL A 3 22.44 -2.62 -17.39
N THR A 4 21.42 -2.56 -18.25
CA THR A 4 20.03 -2.55 -17.81
C THR A 4 19.66 -3.91 -17.26
N LYS A 5 19.17 -3.95 -16.03
CA LYS A 5 18.62 -5.15 -15.38
C LYS A 5 17.12 -5.03 -15.26
N HIS A 6 16.41 -6.13 -15.52
CA HIS A 6 14.97 -6.23 -15.35
C HIS A 6 14.66 -7.12 -14.14
N ILE A 7 13.92 -6.57 -13.18
CA ILE A 7 13.44 -7.33 -12.02
C ILE A 7 11.98 -7.72 -12.20
N SER A 8 11.58 -8.84 -11.62
CA SER A 8 10.17 -9.24 -11.59
C SER A 8 9.38 -8.39 -10.60
N SER A 9 8.28 -7.83 -11.07
CA SER A 9 7.31 -7.08 -10.27
C SER A 9 5.96 -7.79 -10.14
N ALA A 10 5.90 -9.08 -10.46
CA ALA A 10 4.66 -9.87 -10.38
C ALA A 10 4.08 -9.93 -8.96
N HIS A 11 4.96 -9.97 -7.95
CA HIS A 11 4.60 -9.95 -6.53
C HIS A 11 5.37 -8.84 -5.82
N PRO A 12 4.90 -7.59 -5.90
CA PRO A 12 5.67 -6.43 -5.46
C PRO A 12 5.80 -6.31 -3.93
N TYR A 13 4.84 -6.87 -3.18
CA TYR A 13 4.79 -6.74 -1.72
C TYR A 13 5.40 -7.94 -1.00
N CYS A 14 6.15 -7.67 0.07
CA CYS A 14 6.75 -8.69 0.91
C CYS A 14 5.67 -9.50 1.66
N PRO A 15 5.60 -10.82 1.47
CA PRO A 15 4.58 -11.64 2.12
C PRO A 15 4.77 -11.73 3.65
N GLU A 16 6.01 -11.70 4.13
CA GLU A 16 6.30 -11.76 5.57
C GLU A 16 5.87 -10.47 6.28
N LEU A 17 6.22 -9.30 5.75
CA LEU A 17 5.76 -8.03 6.32
C LEU A 17 4.23 -7.91 6.32
N ARG A 18 3.58 -8.35 5.23
CA ARG A 18 2.11 -8.37 5.15
C ARG A 18 1.50 -9.27 6.22
N LYS A 19 2.05 -10.47 6.42
CA LYS A 19 1.59 -11.41 7.44
C LYS A 19 1.69 -10.81 8.85
N ILE A 20 2.82 -10.19 9.16
CA ILE A 20 3.02 -9.50 10.44
C ILE A 20 1.99 -8.38 10.61
N ALA A 21 1.81 -7.52 9.61
CA ALA A 21 0.86 -6.41 9.67
C ALA A 21 -0.58 -6.88 9.88
N ILE A 22 -1.01 -7.93 9.18
CA ILE A 22 -2.34 -8.53 9.35
C ILE A 22 -2.53 -9.03 10.79
N GLN A 23 -1.54 -9.74 11.32
CA GLN A 23 -1.63 -10.27 12.69
C GLN A 23 -1.67 -9.15 13.72
N VAL A 24 -0.85 -8.11 13.56
CA VAL A 24 -0.87 -6.93 14.44
C VAL A 24 -2.23 -6.24 14.40
N GLY A 25 -2.81 -6.05 13.21
CA GLY A 25 -4.14 -5.47 13.08
C GLY A 25 -5.20 -6.25 13.87
N LYS A 26 -5.17 -7.58 13.77
CA LYS A 26 -6.06 -8.47 14.54
C LYS A 26 -5.84 -8.34 16.05
N ASP A 27 -4.60 -8.38 16.50
CA ASP A 27 -4.25 -8.30 17.93
C ASP A 27 -4.65 -6.96 18.55
N LEU A 28 -4.60 -5.88 17.77
CA LEU A 28 -5.03 -4.55 18.20
C LEU A 28 -6.55 -4.30 18.02
N GLY A 29 -7.30 -5.28 17.53
CA GLY A 29 -8.74 -5.14 17.27
C GLY A 29 -9.07 -4.11 16.18
N ILE A 30 -8.14 -3.86 15.27
CA ILE A 30 -8.33 -2.95 14.13
C ILE A 30 -8.98 -3.74 12.99
N THR A 31 -10.08 -3.22 12.44
CA THR A 31 -10.68 -3.79 11.23
C THR A 31 -9.66 -3.78 10.10
N THR A 32 -9.23 -4.97 9.68
CA THR A 32 -8.14 -5.15 8.74
C THR A 32 -8.58 -6.03 7.58
N HIS A 33 -8.49 -5.51 6.36
CA HIS A 33 -8.66 -6.28 5.14
C HIS A 33 -7.32 -6.90 4.73
N GLU A 34 -7.28 -8.23 4.65
CA GLU A 34 -6.02 -8.96 4.42
C GLU A 34 -5.57 -8.93 2.97
N LYS A 35 -6.49 -8.66 2.05
CA LYS A 35 -6.25 -8.70 0.60
C LYS A 35 -6.92 -7.50 -0.05
N GLY A 36 -6.36 -7.07 -1.15
CA GLY A 36 -6.93 -6.06 -2.00
C GLY A 36 -6.00 -5.77 -3.18
N THR A 37 -6.57 -5.26 -4.24
CA THR A 37 -5.86 -4.75 -5.39
C THR A 37 -5.80 -3.24 -5.32
N VAL A 38 -4.60 -2.69 -5.42
CA VAL A 38 -4.39 -1.24 -5.43
C VAL A 38 -4.19 -0.73 -6.85
N VAL A 39 -4.87 0.36 -7.16
CA VAL A 39 -4.60 1.20 -8.31
C VAL A 39 -3.77 2.39 -7.88
N VAL A 40 -2.69 2.67 -8.58
CA VAL A 40 -1.89 3.88 -8.34
C VAL A 40 -2.14 4.86 -9.48
N ILE A 41 -2.70 6.01 -9.14
CA ILE A 41 -2.96 7.09 -10.10
C ILE A 41 -1.95 8.21 -9.93
N GLN A 42 -1.76 9.00 -10.98
CA GLN A 42 -0.90 10.17 -10.91
C GLN A 42 -1.59 11.29 -10.10
N GLY A 43 -1.03 11.61 -8.93
CA GLY A 43 -1.45 12.76 -8.13
C GLY A 43 -0.96 14.11 -8.72
N PRO A 44 -1.35 15.23 -8.12
CA PRO A 44 -2.09 15.36 -6.86
C PRO A 44 -3.64 15.34 -7.00
N ARG A 45 -4.18 15.07 -8.17
CA ARG A 45 -5.62 15.01 -8.42
C ARG A 45 -6.26 13.75 -7.84
N PHE A 46 -7.54 13.82 -7.49
CA PHE A 46 -8.39 12.66 -7.25
C PHE A 46 -8.91 12.07 -8.56
N SER A 47 -9.51 10.87 -8.49
CA SER A 47 -10.10 10.20 -9.64
C SER A 47 -11.34 10.95 -10.15
N THR A 48 -11.59 10.81 -11.44
CA THR A 48 -12.89 11.16 -11.99
C THR A 48 -13.92 10.07 -11.67
N VAL A 49 -15.21 10.41 -11.73
CA VAL A 49 -16.30 9.43 -11.58
C VAL A 49 -16.17 8.26 -12.58
N ALA A 50 -15.72 8.56 -13.80
CA ALA A 50 -15.53 7.53 -14.82
C ALA A 50 -14.39 6.56 -14.49
N GLU A 51 -13.28 7.07 -13.97
CA GLU A 51 -12.15 6.26 -13.49
C GLU A 51 -12.57 5.40 -12.29
N SER A 52 -13.22 5.99 -11.29
CA SER A 52 -13.71 5.31 -10.10
C SER A 52 -14.66 4.15 -10.45
N ARG A 53 -15.60 4.38 -11.35
CA ARG A 53 -16.49 3.34 -11.88
C ARG A 53 -15.74 2.22 -12.61
N TRP A 54 -14.72 2.58 -13.37
CA TRP A 54 -13.90 1.59 -14.07
C TRP A 54 -13.12 0.73 -13.08
N PHE A 55 -12.45 1.33 -12.12
CA PHE A 55 -11.67 0.65 -11.10
C PHE A 55 -12.56 -0.33 -10.30
N SER A 56 -13.73 0.13 -9.87
CA SER A 56 -14.70 -0.68 -9.15
C SER A 56 -15.19 -1.89 -9.98
N LYS A 57 -15.50 -1.69 -11.27
CA LYS A 57 -15.91 -2.77 -12.19
C LYS A 57 -14.83 -3.82 -12.41
N MET A 58 -13.56 -3.42 -12.31
CA MET A 58 -12.42 -4.33 -12.41
C MET A 58 -12.12 -5.08 -11.10
N GLY A 59 -12.87 -4.78 -10.03
CA GLY A 59 -12.63 -5.36 -8.71
C GLY A 59 -11.36 -4.85 -8.05
N TRP A 60 -10.95 -3.62 -8.36
CA TRP A 60 -9.83 -2.97 -7.70
C TRP A 60 -10.33 -2.23 -6.46
N ASP A 61 -9.67 -2.48 -5.32
CA ASP A 61 -10.24 -2.21 -4.01
C ASP A 61 -9.79 -0.88 -3.41
N VAL A 62 -8.59 -0.43 -3.76
CA VAL A 62 -7.95 0.76 -3.14
C VAL A 62 -7.28 1.61 -4.21
N ILE A 63 -7.40 2.93 -4.06
CA ILE A 63 -6.70 3.91 -4.89
C ILE A 63 -5.62 4.59 -4.05
N ASN A 64 -4.46 4.81 -4.65
CA ASN A 64 -3.30 5.41 -4.01
C ASN A 64 -2.53 6.26 -5.03
N MET A 65 -1.67 7.15 -4.58
CA MET A 65 -0.88 8.04 -5.44
C MET A 65 0.63 7.83 -5.29
N THR A 66 1.10 7.02 -4.35
CA THR A 66 2.49 7.00 -3.91
C THR A 66 3.18 5.65 -4.04
N GLN A 67 2.46 4.53 -3.99
CA GLN A 67 3.07 3.20 -4.03
C GLN A 67 3.85 2.92 -5.33
N TYR A 68 3.51 3.57 -6.42
CA TYR A 68 4.38 3.70 -7.58
C TYR A 68 4.99 5.10 -7.59
N PRO A 69 6.32 5.26 -7.71
CA PRO A 69 7.33 4.22 -7.98
C PRO A 69 7.95 3.55 -6.72
N GLU A 70 7.53 3.89 -5.50
CA GLU A 70 8.17 3.44 -4.25
C GLU A 70 8.43 1.92 -4.20
N VAL A 71 7.41 1.13 -4.49
CA VAL A 71 7.50 -0.34 -4.42
C VAL A 71 8.50 -0.90 -5.43
N TYR A 72 8.60 -0.30 -6.62
CA TYR A 72 9.53 -0.75 -7.65
C TYR A 72 10.96 -0.40 -7.29
N LEU A 73 11.20 0.82 -6.80
CA LEU A 73 12.53 1.24 -6.33
C LEU A 73 13.01 0.39 -5.14
N ALA A 74 12.12 0.08 -4.22
CA ALA A 74 12.42 -0.85 -3.14
C ALA A 74 12.79 -2.24 -3.67
N ARG A 75 12.05 -2.75 -4.66
CA ARG A 75 12.34 -4.03 -5.31
C ARG A 75 13.68 -4.06 -6.03
N GLU A 76 14.03 -2.98 -6.72
CA GLU A 76 15.33 -2.85 -7.41
C GLU A 76 16.51 -2.91 -6.43
N LEU A 77 16.32 -2.43 -5.22
CA LEU A 77 17.32 -2.47 -4.14
C LEU A 77 17.24 -3.73 -3.27
N GLY A 78 16.36 -4.69 -3.58
CA GLY A 78 16.17 -5.88 -2.74
C GLY A 78 15.57 -5.57 -1.37
N ILE A 79 14.88 -4.45 -1.21
CA ILE A 79 14.24 -4.03 0.04
C ILE A 79 12.84 -4.61 0.12
N CYS A 80 12.50 -5.20 1.27
CA CYS A 80 11.13 -5.61 1.57
C CYS A 80 10.21 -4.40 1.65
N TYR A 81 9.11 -4.44 0.92
CA TYR A 81 8.10 -3.38 0.92
C TYR A 81 6.72 -3.97 1.23
N ALA A 82 5.98 -3.34 2.11
CA ALA A 82 4.57 -3.62 2.36
C ALA A 82 3.85 -2.29 2.61
N ASN A 83 2.57 -2.25 2.29
CA ASN A 83 1.74 -1.08 2.51
C ASN A 83 0.66 -1.39 3.56
N ILE A 84 0.47 -0.47 4.49
CA ILE A 84 -0.67 -0.42 5.41
C ILE A 84 -1.50 0.78 4.98
N ALA A 85 -2.59 0.52 4.27
CA ALA A 85 -3.47 1.57 3.75
C ALA A 85 -4.52 1.95 4.81
N LEU A 86 -4.52 3.20 5.22
CA LEU A 86 -5.63 3.80 5.96
C LEU A 86 -6.68 4.23 4.94
N ILE A 87 -7.87 3.65 5.03
CA ILE A 87 -8.99 4.03 4.17
C ILE A 87 -9.62 5.29 4.72
N THR A 88 -9.65 6.34 3.92
CA THR A 88 -10.10 7.68 4.29
C THR A 88 -11.44 8.07 3.71
N ASP A 89 -11.81 7.48 2.57
CA ASP A 89 -12.96 7.89 1.78
C ASP A 89 -13.38 6.81 0.75
N TYR A 90 -14.38 7.13 -0.02
CA TYR A 90 -14.89 6.30 -1.12
C TYR A 90 -14.63 6.95 -2.49
N ASP A 91 -13.46 7.58 -2.67
CA ASP A 91 -12.99 8.19 -3.92
C ASP A 91 -14.01 9.19 -4.50
N ALA A 92 -14.48 9.00 -5.73
CA ALA A 92 -15.47 9.87 -6.38
C ALA A 92 -16.93 9.63 -5.90
N GLY A 93 -17.11 8.88 -4.80
CA GLY A 93 -18.41 8.43 -4.30
C GLY A 93 -18.80 7.06 -4.81
N LEU A 94 -19.89 6.53 -4.30
CA LEU A 94 -20.44 5.22 -4.69
C LEU A 94 -21.66 5.39 -5.58
N GLU A 95 -21.69 4.63 -6.70
CA GLU A 95 -22.85 4.62 -7.60
C GLU A 95 -24.11 4.15 -6.87
N GLY A 96 -25.20 4.93 -6.95
CA GLY A 96 -26.45 4.64 -6.26
C GLY A 96 -26.45 4.96 -4.74
N ARG A 97 -25.44 5.66 -4.25
CA ARG A 97 -25.30 6.07 -2.85
C ARG A 97 -25.11 7.60 -2.77
N ASP A 98 -26.22 8.33 -2.84
CA ASP A 98 -26.21 9.80 -2.77
C ASP A 98 -25.84 10.33 -1.37
N ASP A 99 -25.78 9.46 -0.36
CA ASP A 99 -25.34 9.75 0.99
C ASP A 99 -23.81 9.73 1.16
N ILE A 100 -23.07 9.36 0.13
CA ILE A 100 -21.60 9.33 0.10
C ILE A 100 -21.08 10.39 -0.86
N GLU A 101 -20.56 11.44 -0.27
CA GLU A 101 -19.96 12.54 -1.02
C GLU A 101 -18.64 12.14 -1.68
N PRO A 102 -18.29 12.71 -2.84
CA PRO A 102 -16.96 12.60 -3.40
C PRO A 102 -15.88 13.07 -2.44
N VAL A 103 -14.70 12.46 -2.53
CA VAL A 103 -13.56 12.79 -1.68
C VAL A 103 -13.18 14.27 -1.74
N THR A 104 -12.88 14.83 -0.58
CA THR A 104 -12.30 16.16 -0.43
C THR A 104 -11.03 16.08 0.40
N GLU A 105 -10.09 17.00 0.19
CA GLU A 105 -8.88 17.09 0.99
C GLU A 105 -9.18 17.23 2.49
N GLU A 106 -10.18 18.04 2.84
CA GLU A 106 -10.60 18.24 4.23
C GLU A 106 -11.09 16.94 4.88
N ALA A 107 -11.90 16.14 4.18
CA ALA A 107 -12.40 14.86 4.67
C ALA A 107 -11.26 13.88 4.91
N VAL A 108 -10.31 13.80 3.98
CA VAL A 108 -9.10 12.95 4.11
C VAL A 108 -8.28 13.35 5.33
N LEU A 109 -7.96 14.62 5.47
CA LEU A 109 -7.16 15.12 6.59
C LEU A 109 -7.84 14.88 7.95
N LYS A 110 -9.15 15.01 8.02
CA LYS A 110 -9.95 14.74 9.22
C LYS A 110 -9.81 13.26 9.64
N VAL A 111 -10.11 12.33 8.73
CA VAL A 111 -10.00 10.88 9.01
C VAL A 111 -8.57 10.51 9.38
N PHE A 112 -7.58 11.12 8.71
CA PHE A 112 -6.18 10.89 9.02
C PHE A 112 -5.84 11.34 10.44
N ALA A 113 -6.26 12.55 10.84
CA ALA A 113 -6.03 13.08 12.19
C ALA A 113 -6.67 12.19 13.27
N GLU A 114 -7.90 11.73 13.05
CA GLU A 114 -8.63 10.87 13.97
C GLU A 114 -8.00 9.47 14.16
N ASN A 115 -7.30 8.96 13.15
CA ASN A 115 -6.74 7.61 13.15
C ASN A 115 -5.21 7.54 13.21
N ASN A 116 -4.53 8.68 13.21
CA ASN A 116 -3.07 8.75 13.19
C ASN A 116 -2.41 7.93 14.32
N GLU A 117 -2.91 8.04 15.54
CA GLU A 117 -2.37 7.28 16.67
C GLU A 117 -2.57 5.76 16.51
N LYS A 118 -3.70 5.32 15.94
CA LYS A 118 -3.92 3.89 15.66
C LYS A 118 -2.91 3.35 14.65
N VAL A 119 -2.72 4.09 13.54
CA VAL A 119 -1.75 3.71 12.49
C VAL A 119 -0.34 3.70 13.05
N LYS A 120 0.03 4.70 13.81
CA LYS A 120 1.33 4.82 14.47
C LYS A 120 1.61 3.65 15.42
N ASN A 121 0.65 3.33 16.28
CA ASN A 121 0.75 2.19 17.18
C ASN A 121 0.89 0.87 16.41
N MET A 122 0.11 0.70 15.35
CA MET A 122 0.19 -0.47 14.48
C MET A 122 1.58 -0.58 13.83
N LEU A 123 2.13 0.50 13.31
CA LEU A 123 3.46 0.51 12.71
C LEU A 123 4.56 0.12 13.72
N PHE A 124 4.53 0.67 14.94
CA PHE A 124 5.50 0.31 15.97
C PHE A 124 5.38 -1.16 16.38
N GLU A 125 4.17 -1.70 16.49
CA GLU A 125 3.99 -3.13 16.80
C GLU A 125 4.46 -4.03 15.64
N VAL A 126 4.25 -3.63 14.39
CA VAL A 126 4.79 -4.34 13.23
C VAL A 126 6.32 -4.35 13.29
N ILE A 127 6.96 -3.20 13.51
CA ILE A 127 8.42 -3.08 13.58
C ILE A 127 9.01 -3.98 14.67
N LYS A 128 8.40 -4.03 15.84
CA LYS A 128 8.85 -4.89 16.95
C LYS A 128 8.82 -6.40 16.62
N ARG A 129 7.94 -6.80 15.70
CA ARG A 129 7.74 -8.22 15.34
C ARG A 129 8.54 -8.64 14.12
N ILE A 130 9.27 -7.73 13.48
CA ILE A 130 10.15 -8.08 12.36
C ILE A 130 11.36 -8.85 12.90
N ASP A 131 11.51 -10.09 12.45
CA ASP A 131 12.66 -10.93 12.73
C ASP A 131 13.53 -11.02 11.47
N LEU A 132 14.66 -10.34 11.49
CA LEU A 132 15.59 -10.29 10.37
C LEU A 132 16.43 -11.58 10.24
N GLU A 133 16.63 -12.28 11.37
CA GLU A 133 17.49 -13.47 11.40
C GLU A 133 16.76 -14.72 10.89
N ASN A 134 15.45 -14.82 11.18
CA ASN A 134 14.62 -15.97 10.81
C ASN A 134 13.65 -15.69 9.67
N SER A 135 13.89 -14.65 8.88
CA SER A 135 13.05 -14.32 7.75
C SER A 135 13.26 -15.30 6.58
N ASN A 136 12.16 -15.88 6.09
CA ASN A 136 12.16 -16.70 4.87
C ASN A 136 11.81 -15.88 3.62
N CYS A 137 11.87 -14.57 3.72
CA CYS A 137 11.57 -13.67 2.64
C CYS A 137 12.61 -13.72 1.53
N THR A 138 12.14 -13.78 0.29
CA THR A 138 13.02 -13.80 -0.91
C THR A 138 13.12 -12.43 -1.59
N CYS A 139 12.60 -11.37 -0.99
CA CYS A 139 12.59 -10.03 -1.58
C CYS A 139 14.01 -9.47 -1.81
N CYS A 140 14.96 -9.85 -0.95
CA CYS A 140 16.37 -9.47 -1.06
C CYS A 140 17.19 -10.30 -2.07
N ASN A 141 16.59 -11.34 -2.66
CA ASN A 141 17.26 -12.18 -3.66
C ASN A 141 17.26 -11.51 -5.04
N VAL A 142 17.73 -10.29 -5.09
CA VAL A 142 17.91 -9.51 -6.32
C VAL A 142 19.41 -9.47 -6.61
N ASP A 143 19.79 -9.81 -7.85
CA ASP A 143 21.18 -9.66 -8.29
C ASP A 143 21.50 -8.18 -8.45
N LEU A 144 22.19 -7.63 -7.46
CA LEU A 144 22.67 -6.25 -7.44
C LEU A 144 24.07 -6.09 -8.04
N SER A 145 24.68 -7.15 -8.57
CA SER A 145 26.02 -7.09 -9.18
C SER A 145 26.02 -6.14 -10.38
N GLY A 146 26.96 -5.19 -10.39
CA GLY A 146 27.10 -4.19 -11.45
C GLY A 146 26.20 -2.95 -11.29
N LEU A 147 25.56 -2.77 -10.13
CA LEU A 147 25.04 -1.49 -9.72
C LEU A 147 26.13 -0.77 -8.92
N ASP A 148 26.49 0.45 -9.36
CA ASP A 148 27.33 1.36 -8.57
C ASP A 148 26.42 2.02 -7.52
N LEU A 149 26.36 1.45 -6.31
CA LEU A 149 25.62 1.97 -5.15
C LEU A 149 26.55 2.80 -4.27
#